data_a7a6f2015f56749ffd7401e65856f0d2
#
_entry.id   a7a6f2015f56749ffd7401e65856f0d2
#
_cell.length_a   1.000
_cell.length_b   1.000
_cell.length_c   1.000
_cell.angle_alpha   90.00
_cell.angle_beta   90.00
_cell.angle_gamma   90.00
#
_symmetry.space_group_name_H-M   'P 1'
#
loop_
_entity.id
_entity.type
_entity.pdbx_description
1 polymer ?
#
loop_
_entity_poly.entity_id
_entity_poly.type
_entity_poly.pdbx_seq_one_letter_code
_entity_poly.pdbx_strand_id
1 'polypeptide(L)'
;MILIADVAGERLDAFLARSAEDLTRSAAQRLIEEGCVMRNGKTGKKNDKLNIGDRIEYAVPEPKEVDIAPTEMKLDIVYEDEDVLVINKPKGLVVHPAAGHTDDTLVNGLLYAMGDQLSGINGELRPGIVHRIDKDTSGLLAVAKNDFAHRILASQLKDHTMARTYEAIVCGSFREDSGTVDAPIGRHPSDRKKMCVTQRNSKEAVTHWEVVARYRGYTHVRCRLETGRTHQIRVHMAHIGHPILGDTVYGHKKPELGLDSQCLHAGALCFRHPRDERPVMVFAPLPEYFRTVLEKLERMG
;
A
#
# COMPACT_ATOMS: atom_id res chain seq x y z
N MET A 1 -7.06 -24.91 -19.04
CA MET A 1 -5.69 -25.49 -18.89
C MET A 1 -5.76 -26.69 -17.96
N ILE A 2 -4.87 -27.68 -18.13
CA ILE A 2 -4.87 -28.93 -17.35
C ILE A 2 -3.47 -29.15 -16.78
N LEU A 3 -3.37 -29.44 -15.50
CA LEU A 3 -2.16 -29.81 -14.79
C LEU A 3 -2.36 -31.16 -14.07
N ILE A 4 -1.30 -31.94 -13.93
CA ILE A 4 -1.32 -33.19 -13.16
C ILE A 4 -0.44 -33.01 -11.93
N ALA A 5 -1.01 -33.32 -10.77
CA ALA A 5 -0.28 -33.17 -9.51
C ALA A 5 0.88 -34.18 -9.42
N ASP A 6 2.07 -33.66 -9.14
CA ASP A 6 3.34 -34.39 -9.08
C ASP A 6 3.81 -34.67 -7.64
N VAL A 7 3.19 -34.02 -6.64
CA VAL A 7 3.53 -34.13 -5.22
C VAL A 7 2.28 -34.40 -4.39
N ALA A 8 2.34 -35.40 -3.50
CA ALA A 8 1.25 -35.68 -2.56
C ALA A 8 1.29 -34.75 -1.34
N GLY A 9 0.09 -34.37 -0.84
CA GLY A 9 -0.06 -33.54 0.37
C GLY A 9 0.13 -32.05 0.15
N GLU A 10 0.52 -31.61 -1.04
CA GLU A 10 0.57 -30.18 -1.40
C GLU A 10 -0.85 -29.61 -1.48
N ARG A 11 -1.03 -28.37 -1.07
CA ARG A 11 -2.32 -27.67 -1.16
C ARG A 11 -2.58 -27.23 -2.60
N LEU A 12 -3.84 -27.30 -3.01
CA LEU A 12 -4.28 -26.91 -4.36
C LEU A 12 -3.86 -25.47 -4.73
N ASP A 13 -3.97 -24.52 -3.78
CA ASP A 13 -3.56 -23.13 -4.04
C ASP A 13 -2.03 -22.96 -4.21
N ALA A 14 -1.24 -23.77 -3.52
CA ALA A 14 0.21 -23.76 -3.64
C ALA A 14 0.67 -24.46 -4.92
N PHE A 15 0.08 -25.60 -5.25
CA PHE A 15 0.35 -26.32 -6.48
C PHE A 15 0.09 -25.48 -7.73
N LEU A 16 -1.07 -24.81 -7.82
CA LEU A 16 -1.39 -23.92 -8.92
C LEU A 16 -0.38 -22.78 -9.04
N ALA A 17 0.00 -22.15 -7.93
CA ALA A 17 0.99 -21.07 -7.95
C ALA A 17 2.40 -21.51 -8.36
N ARG A 18 2.74 -22.78 -8.16
CA ARG A 18 4.02 -23.37 -8.55
C ARG A 18 4.04 -23.88 -9.99
N SER A 19 2.94 -24.45 -10.44
CA SER A 19 2.89 -25.25 -11.69
C SER A 19 2.23 -24.54 -12.86
N ALA A 20 1.49 -23.46 -12.61
CA ALA A 20 0.89 -22.65 -13.67
C ALA A 20 1.78 -21.42 -13.95
N GLU A 21 2.15 -21.23 -15.21
CA GLU A 21 2.88 -20.03 -15.64
C GLU A 21 2.02 -18.79 -15.34
N ASP A 22 2.64 -17.76 -14.75
CA ASP A 22 2.05 -16.44 -14.42
C ASP A 22 0.94 -16.41 -13.36
N LEU A 23 0.70 -17.52 -12.61
CA LEU A 23 -0.25 -17.52 -11.52
C LEU A 23 0.43 -17.28 -10.15
N THR A 24 0.18 -16.12 -9.54
CA THR A 24 0.53 -15.91 -8.13
C THR A 24 -0.39 -16.73 -7.22
N ARG A 25 0.06 -17.04 -6.00
CA ARG A 25 -0.77 -17.78 -5.03
C ARG A 25 -2.09 -17.07 -4.71
N SER A 26 -2.09 -15.74 -4.69
CA SER A 26 -3.33 -14.96 -4.49
C SER A 26 -4.28 -15.09 -5.67
N ALA A 27 -3.76 -15.11 -6.90
CA ALA A 27 -4.55 -15.35 -8.10
C ALA A 27 -5.12 -16.77 -8.12
N ALA A 28 -4.32 -17.78 -7.77
CA ALA A 28 -4.78 -19.16 -7.64
C ALA A 28 -5.91 -19.31 -6.61
N GLN A 29 -5.79 -18.66 -5.45
CA GLN A 29 -6.85 -18.67 -4.43
C GLN A 29 -8.14 -18.03 -4.94
N ARG A 30 -8.06 -16.92 -5.67
CA ARG A 30 -9.20 -16.27 -6.28
C ARG A 30 -9.90 -17.17 -7.30
N LEU A 31 -9.14 -17.78 -8.22
CA LEU A 31 -9.69 -18.70 -9.21
C LEU A 31 -10.44 -19.88 -8.56
N ILE A 32 -9.89 -20.41 -7.46
CA ILE A 32 -10.53 -21.49 -6.71
C ILE A 32 -11.84 -21.00 -6.05
N GLU A 33 -11.83 -19.82 -5.44
CA GLU A 33 -13.01 -19.22 -4.78
C GLU A 33 -14.11 -18.85 -5.79
N GLU A 34 -13.74 -18.47 -7.01
CA GLU A 34 -14.66 -18.20 -8.13
C GLU A 34 -15.18 -19.47 -8.82
N GLY A 35 -14.73 -20.66 -8.38
CA GLY A 35 -15.16 -21.93 -8.95
C GLY A 35 -14.52 -22.26 -10.29
N CYS A 36 -13.49 -21.53 -10.69
CA CYS A 36 -12.77 -21.70 -11.95
C CYS A 36 -11.73 -22.83 -11.92
N VAL A 37 -11.63 -23.60 -10.83
CA VAL A 37 -10.68 -24.70 -10.64
C VAL A 37 -11.42 -25.97 -10.29
N MET A 38 -11.18 -27.04 -11.06
CA MET A 38 -11.71 -28.35 -10.82
C MET A 38 -10.58 -29.35 -10.50
N ARG A 39 -10.83 -30.22 -9.54
CA ARG A 39 -9.98 -31.36 -9.20
C ARG A 39 -10.73 -32.64 -9.53
N ASN A 40 -10.24 -33.45 -10.45
CA ASN A 40 -10.86 -34.71 -10.87
C ASN A 40 -12.37 -34.53 -11.22
N GLY A 41 -12.71 -33.44 -11.92
CA GLY A 41 -14.08 -33.11 -12.33
C GLY A 41 -14.97 -32.52 -11.22
N LYS A 42 -14.44 -32.21 -10.02
CA LYS A 42 -15.18 -31.56 -8.94
C LYS A 42 -14.55 -30.22 -8.57
N THR A 43 -15.36 -29.25 -8.16
CA THR A 43 -14.87 -27.94 -7.73
C THR A 43 -13.86 -28.09 -6.58
N GLY A 44 -12.65 -27.56 -6.79
CA GLY A 44 -11.56 -27.58 -5.82
C GLY A 44 -11.75 -26.58 -4.70
N LYS A 45 -11.16 -26.86 -3.52
CA LYS A 45 -11.05 -25.92 -2.42
C LYS A 45 -9.58 -25.58 -2.17
N LYS A 46 -9.27 -24.33 -1.82
CA LYS A 46 -7.87 -23.86 -1.66
C LYS A 46 -7.01 -24.70 -0.72
N ASN A 47 -7.63 -25.33 0.27
CA ASN A 47 -6.96 -26.17 1.28
C ASN A 47 -6.92 -27.65 0.90
N ASP A 48 -7.49 -28.06 -0.23
CA ASP A 48 -7.48 -29.46 -0.67
C ASP A 48 -6.03 -29.93 -0.81
N LYS A 49 -5.72 -31.05 -0.15
CA LYS A 49 -4.45 -31.73 -0.30
C LYS A 49 -4.51 -32.66 -1.52
N LEU A 50 -3.57 -32.47 -2.44
CA LEU A 50 -3.50 -33.23 -3.66
C LEU A 50 -2.86 -34.61 -3.45
N ASN A 51 -3.26 -35.57 -4.26
CA ASN A 51 -2.55 -36.84 -4.43
C ASN A 51 -1.81 -36.82 -5.77
N ILE A 52 -0.72 -37.57 -5.86
CA ILE A 52 -0.02 -37.74 -7.15
C ILE A 52 -1.01 -38.29 -8.18
N GLY A 53 -1.03 -37.69 -9.37
CA GLY A 53 -1.93 -38.05 -10.45
C GLY A 53 -3.29 -37.32 -10.41
N ASP A 54 -3.61 -36.50 -9.40
CA ASP A 54 -4.82 -35.68 -9.44
C ASP A 54 -4.79 -34.75 -10.65
N ARG A 55 -5.88 -34.75 -11.40
CA ARG A 55 -6.08 -33.90 -12.57
C ARG A 55 -6.72 -32.58 -12.14
N ILE A 56 -5.98 -31.48 -12.35
CA ILE A 56 -6.41 -30.12 -12.03
C ILE A 56 -6.72 -29.40 -13.32
N GLU A 57 -7.98 -29.05 -13.51
CA GLU A 57 -8.45 -28.24 -14.63
C GLU A 57 -8.71 -26.83 -14.10
N TYR A 58 -8.17 -25.82 -14.78
CA TYR A 58 -8.43 -24.44 -14.43
C TYR A 58 -8.63 -23.57 -15.66
N ALA A 59 -9.54 -22.62 -15.55
CA ALA A 59 -9.76 -21.56 -16.51
C ALA A 59 -9.39 -20.23 -15.85
N VAL A 60 -8.58 -19.43 -16.52
CA VAL A 60 -8.43 -18.02 -16.15
C VAL A 60 -9.58 -17.32 -16.86
N PRO A 61 -10.59 -16.81 -16.14
CA PRO A 61 -11.66 -16.04 -16.77
C PRO A 61 -11.03 -14.85 -17.49
N GLU A 62 -11.57 -14.50 -18.63
CA GLU A 62 -11.25 -13.21 -19.24
C GLU A 62 -11.49 -12.12 -18.17
N PRO A 63 -10.62 -11.13 -18.11
CA PRO A 63 -10.80 -10.03 -17.15
C PRO A 63 -12.24 -9.53 -17.25
N LYS A 64 -13.01 -9.58 -16.17
CA LYS A 64 -14.28 -8.85 -16.13
C LYS A 64 -13.89 -7.39 -16.19
N GLU A 65 -14.31 -6.70 -17.23
CA GLU A 65 -14.26 -5.25 -17.27
C GLU A 65 -14.96 -4.72 -16.02
N VAL A 66 -14.20 -4.43 -14.98
CA VAL A 66 -14.68 -3.60 -13.89
C VAL A 66 -14.60 -2.21 -14.46
N ASP A 67 -15.74 -1.71 -14.86
CA ASP A 67 -15.91 -0.42 -15.51
C ASP A 67 -15.54 0.69 -14.51
N ILE A 68 -14.22 0.85 -14.29
CA ILE A 68 -13.72 2.01 -13.57
C ILE A 68 -13.70 3.16 -14.58
N ALA A 69 -14.76 3.95 -14.54
CA ALA A 69 -14.89 5.07 -15.45
C ALA A 69 -13.71 6.04 -15.30
N PRO A 70 -12.97 6.35 -16.38
CA PRO A 70 -11.98 7.41 -16.35
C PRO A 70 -12.65 8.73 -15.95
N THR A 71 -12.07 9.43 -14.97
CA THR A 71 -12.61 10.72 -14.48
C THR A 71 -11.56 11.82 -14.66
N GLU A 72 -11.94 12.93 -15.24
CA GLU A 72 -11.06 14.08 -15.37
C GLU A 72 -10.63 14.57 -13.99
N MET A 73 -9.33 14.54 -13.74
CA MET A 73 -8.74 14.91 -12.46
C MET A 73 -7.38 15.58 -12.70
N LYS A 74 -7.14 16.71 -12.03
CA LYS A 74 -5.82 17.32 -12.04
C LYS A 74 -4.87 16.51 -11.17
N LEU A 75 -3.95 15.79 -11.80
CA LEU A 75 -2.89 15.04 -11.13
C LEU A 75 -1.64 15.93 -11.00
N ASP A 76 -1.06 15.98 -9.80
CA ASP A 76 0.24 16.61 -9.56
C ASP A 76 1.34 15.59 -9.84
N ILE A 77 1.77 15.52 -11.12
CA ILE A 77 2.81 14.63 -11.60
C ILE A 77 4.15 15.32 -11.35
N VAL A 78 5.00 14.72 -10.50
CA VAL A 78 6.30 15.27 -10.11
C VAL A 78 7.49 14.57 -10.77
N TYR A 79 7.26 13.40 -11.36
CA TYR A 79 8.21 12.66 -12.18
C TYR A 79 7.45 11.81 -13.19
N GLU A 80 7.93 11.75 -14.42
CA GLU A 80 7.37 10.90 -15.47
C GLU A 80 8.44 10.54 -16.50
N ASP A 81 8.43 9.27 -16.92
CA ASP A 81 9.14 8.76 -18.10
C ASP A 81 8.31 7.67 -18.81
N GLU A 82 8.95 6.83 -19.62
CA GLU A 82 8.27 5.74 -20.36
C GLU A 82 7.77 4.62 -19.45
N ASP A 83 8.40 4.42 -18.29
CA ASP A 83 8.18 3.26 -17.40
C ASP A 83 7.47 3.63 -16.11
N VAL A 84 7.74 4.81 -15.56
CA VAL A 84 7.32 5.20 -14.21
C VAL A 84 6.71 6.59 -14.20
N LEU A 85 5.67 6.72 -13.40
CA LEU A 85 5.05 7.99 -13.03
C LEU A 85 5.12 8.13 -11.50
N VAL A 86 5.45 9.31 -10.97
CA VAL A 86 5.34 9.62 -9.54
C VAL A 86 4.38 10.79 -9.36
N ILE A 87 3.39 10.57 -8.52
CA ILE A 87 2.35 11.55 -8.21
C ILE A 87 2.53 12.06 -6.79
N ASN A 88 2.38 13.35 -6.59
CA ASN A 88 2.17 13.95 -5.28
C ASN A 88 0.67 13.98 -4.97
N LYS A 89 0.17 12.93 -4.33
CA LYS A 89 -1.25 12.76 -4.04
C LYS A 89 -1.73 13.79 -3.01
N PRO A 90 -2.81 14.52 -3.25
CA PRO A 90 -3.40 15.39 -2.25
C PRO A 90 -4.00 14.58 -1.07
N LYS A 91 -4.13 15.21 0.09
CA LYS A 91 -4.91 14.71 1.23
C LYS A 91 -6.39 14.58 0.81
N GLY A 92 -7.08 13.56 1.30
CA GLY A 92 -8.49 13.31 1.02
C GLY A 92 -8.77 12.43 -0.20
N LEU A 93 -7.80 12.22 -1.10
CA LEU A 93 -7.97 11.39 -2.29
C LEU A 93 -7.71 9.91 -1.98
N VAL A 94 -8.69 9.05 -2.28
CA VAL A 94 -8.55 7.58 -2.21
C VAL A 94 -7.70 7.09 -3.38
N VAL A 95 -6.82 6.12 -3.15
CA VAL A 95 -5.93 5.62 -4.21
C VAL A 95 -6.69 4.75 -5.23
N HIS A 96 -7.53 3.82 -4.78
CA HIS A 96 -8.24 2.88 -5.66
C HIS A 96 -9.66 2.61 -5.15
N PRO A 97 -10.59 2.24 -6.02
CA PRO A 97 -11.95 1.95 -5.65
C PRO A 97 -12.06 0.93 -4.52
N ALA A 98 -12.94 1.18 -3.58
CA ALA A 98 -13.23 0.32 -2.44
C ALA A 98 -14.69 0.48 -2.02
N ALA A 99 -15.21 -0.41 -1.17
CA ALA A 99 -16.58 -0.30 -0.65
C ALA A 99 -16.83 1.09 -0.03
N GLY A 100 -17.76 1.84 -0.60
CA GLY A 100 -18.12 3.21 -0.21
C GLY A 100 -17.32 4.33 -0.93
N HIS A 101 -16.41 3.98 -1.85
CA HIS A 101 -15.72 4.89 -2.76
C HIS A 101 -15.46 4.14 -4.07
N THR A 102 -16.41 4.19 -4.99
CA THR A 102 -16.34 3.53 -6.31
C THR A 102 -15.77 4.44 -7.38
N ASP A 103 -15.97 5.74 -7.21
CA ASP A 103 -15.63 6.80 -8.16
C ASP A 103 -14.68 7.82 -7.51
N ASP A 104 -14.14 8.74 -8.29
CA ASP A 104 -13.26 9.84 -7.86
C ASP A 104 -12.01 9.38 -7.08
N THR A 105 -11.45 8.24 -7.45
CA THR A 105 -10.18 7.76 -6.90
C THR A 105 -8.99 8.17 -7.79
N LEU A 106 -7.78 8.06 -7.24
CA LEU A 106 -6.57 8.29 -8.02
C LEU A 106 -6.52 7.41 -9.28
N VAL A 107 -7.01 6.16 -9.18
CA VAL A 107 -7.08 5.24 -10.33
C VAL A 107 -7.99 5.78 -11.43
N ASN A 108 -9.15 6.37 -11.10
CA ASN A 108 -10.03 7.00 -12.09
C ASN A 108 -9.32 8.15 -12.83
N GLY A 109 -8.59 9.00 -12.09
CA GLY A 109 -7.78 10.07 -12.68
C GLY A 109 -6.61 9.57 -13.54
N LEU A 110 -5.95 8.50 -13.10
CA LEU A 110 -4.87 7.85 -13.86
C LEU A 110 -5.37 7.26 -15.17
N LEU A 111 -6.51 6.58 -15.17
CA LEU A 111 -7.13 6.03 -16.37
C LEU A 111 -7.51 7.14 -17.36
N TYR A 112 -8.00 8.29 -16.87
CA TYR A 112 -8.29 9.43 -17.72
C TYR A 112 -7.02 10.02 -18.35
N ALA A 113 -5.96 10.19 -17.56
CA ALA A 113 -4.74 10.84 -18.01
C ALA A 113 -3.84 9.94 -18.89
N MET A 114 -3.81 8.62 -18.60
CA MET A 114 -2.87 7.66 -19.19
C MET A 114 -3.52 6.61 -20.10
N GLY A 115 -4.84 6.38 -19.99
CA GLY A 115 -5.53 5.36 -20.77
C GLY A 115 -4.88 3.99 -20.61
N ASP A 116 -4.57 3.36 -21.74
CA ASP A 116 -3.96 2.03 -21.80
C ASP A 116 -2.47 2.00 -21.42
N GLN A 117 -1.86 3.16 -21.10
CA GLN A 117 -0.46 3.27 -20.69
C GLN A 117 -0.28 3.01 -19.19
N LEU A 118 -0.94 2.01 -18.64
CA LEU A 118 -0.80 1.60 -17.24
C LEU A 118 -0.65 0.08 -17.18
N SER A 119 0.19 -0.40 -16.23
CA SER A 119 0.32 -1.83 -16.00
C SER A 119 -0.99 -2.47 -15.55
N GLY A 120 -1.36 -3.61 -16.16
CA GLY A 120 -2.52 -4.41 -15.81
C GLY A 120 -2.29 -5.50 -14.76
N ILE A 121 -1.07 -5.68 -14.24
CA ILE A 121 -0.70 -6.82 -13.36
C ILE A 121 -1.60 -6.98 -12.14
N ASN A 122 -2.01 -5.90 -11.49
CA ASN A 122 -2.89 -5.94 -10.32
C ASN A 122 -4.39 -6.02 -10.68
N GLY A 123 -4.68 -6.30 -11.95
CA GLY A 123 -6.03 -6.35 -12.50
C GLY A 123 -6.65 -4.96 -12.66
N GLU A 124 -7.85 -4.93 -13.21
CA GLU A 124 -8.57 -3.72 -13.63
C GLU A 124 -8.83 -2.73 -12.49
N LEU A 125 -8.92 -3.21 -11.26
CA LEU A 125 -9.18 -2.35 -10.10
C LEU A 125 -7.98 -1.51 -9.65
N ARG A 126 -6.76 -1.78 -10.15
CA ARG A 126 -5.52 -1.16 -9.66
C ARG A 126 -4.46 -1.00 -10.74
N PRO A 127 -4.79 -0.51 -11.93
CA PRO A 127 -3.82 -0.37 -13.01
C PRO A 127 -2.66 0.51 -12.55
N GLY A 128 -1.44 0.01 -12.77
CA GLY A 128 -0.19 0.71 -12.43
C GLY A 128 0.14 0.86 -10.94
N ILE A 129 -0.76 0.54 -10.02
CA ILE A 129 -0.56 0.78 -8.58
C ILE A 129 0.33 -0.29 -7.97
N VAL A 130 1.57 0.07 -7.65
CA VAL A 130 2.55 -0.83 -6.99
C VAL A 130 2.51 -0.74 -5.46
N HIS A 131 2.17 0.43 -4.90
CA HIS A 131 1.96 0.65 -3.47
C HIS A 131 0.86 1.68 -3.23
N ARG A 132 0.54 1.91 -1.97
CA ARG A 132 -0.52 2.85 -1.59
C ARG A 132 -0.17 3.65 -0.35
N ILE A 133 -0.77 4.83 -0.24
CA ILE A 133 -0.86 5.63 0.97
C ILE A 133 -2.33 5.80 1.36
N ASP A 134 -2.61 6.14 2.59
CA ASP A 134 -3.99 6.29 3.08
C ASP A 134 -4.71 7.47 2.40
N LYS A 135 -6.05 7.47 2.43
CA LYS A 135 -6.89 8.56 1.90
C LYS A 135 -6.38 9.93 2.34
N ASP A 136 -6.21 10.09 3.65
CA ASP A 136 -5.86 11.37 4.27
C ASP A 136 -4.35 11.57 4.48
N THR A 137 -3.52 10.70 3.93
CA THR A 137 -2.08 10.90 3.80
C THR A 137 -1.79 11.53 2.46
N SER A 138 -1.08 12.64 2.43
CA SER A 138 -0.61 13.29 1.21
C SER A 138 0.78 12.81 0.81
N GLY A 139 1.22 13.11 -0.40
CA GLY A 139 2.60 12.93 -0.85
C GLY A 139 2.79 11.85 -1.90
N LEU A 140 4.02 11.41 -2.04
CA LEU A 140 4.51 10.66 -3.20
C LEU A 140 3.99 9.23 -3.28
N LEU A 141 3.60 8.87 -4.49
CA LEU A 141 3.17 7.53 -4.87
C LEU A 141 3.70 7.19 -6.26
N ALA A 142 4.42 6.06 -6.37
CA ALA A 142 4.91 5.55 -7.65
C ALA A 142 3.82 4.72 -8.35
N VAL A 143 3.74 4.90 -9.66
CA VAL A 143 2.83 4.21 -10.57
C VAL A 143 3.63 3.62 -11.72
N ALA A 144 3.38 2.37 -12.06
CA ALA A 144 4.01 1.68 -13.19
C ALA A 144 3.20 1.90 -14.47
N LYS A 145 3.85 2.40 -15.52
CA LYS A 145 3.21 2.62 -16.83
C LYS A 145 3.11 1.34 -17.68
N ASN A 146 3.85 0.30 -17.33
CA ASN A 146 3.82 -1.00 -18.01
C ASN A 146 4.13 -2.15 -17.05
N ASP A 147 3.89 -3.37 -17.51
CA ASP A 147 4.04 -4.58 -16.69
C ASP A 147 5.49 -4.90 -16.33
N PHE A 148 6.45 -4.53 -17.18
CA PHE A 148 7.87 -4.67 -16.89
C PHE A 148 8.26 -3.81 -15.68
N ALA A 149 7.95 -2.53 -15.72
CA ALA A 149 8.20 -1.61 -14.60
C ALA A 149 7.47 -2.04 -13.33
N HIS A 150 6.23 -2.53 -13.46
CA HIS A 150 5.46 -3.00 -12.32
C HIS A 150 6.16 -4.14 -11.58
N ARG A 151 6.63 -5.17 -12.29
CA ARG A 151 7.34 -6.30 -11.69
C ARG A 151 8.58 -5.86 -10.93
N ILE A 152 9.37 -4.96 -11.51
CA ILE A 152 10.62 -4.48 -10.90
C ILE A 152 10.35 -3.60 -9.68
N LEU A 153 9.41 -2.64 -9.78
CA LEU A 153 9.05 -1.79 -8.64
C LEU A 153 8.43 -2.61 -7.50
N ALA A 154 7.60 -3.61 -7.82
CA ALA A 154 7.04 -4.53 -6.83
C ALA A 154 8.12 -5.39 -6.15
N SER A 155 9.16 -5.83 -6.89
CA SER A 155 10.32 -6.51 -6.30
C SER A 155 11.07 -5.60 -5.35
N GLN A 156 11.36 -4.35 -5.73
CA GLN A 156 12.03 -3.39 -4.85
C GLN A 156 11.25 -3.11 -3.55
N LEU A 157 9.92 -3.11 -3.62
CA LEU A 157 9.08 -3.00 -2.41
C LEU A 157 9.15 -4.25 -1.54
N LYS A 158 9.19 -5.43 -2.15
CA LYS A 158 9.32 -6.72 -1.46
C LYS A 158 10.69 -6.88 -0.80
N ASP A 159 11.74 -6.45 -1.49
CA ASP A 159 13.13 -6.57 -1.06
C ASP A 159 13.59 -5.36 -0.22
N HIS A 160 12.65 -4.45 0.12
CA HIS A 160 12.85 -3.25 0.93
C HIS A 160 13.92 -2.28 0.37
N THR A 161 14.18 -2.32 -0.94
CA THR A 161 15.14 -1.44 -1.62
C THR A 161 14.53 -0.13 -2.11
N MET A 162 13.20 -0.06 -2.25
CA MET A 162 12.49 1.20 -2.47
C MET A 162 12.31 1.94 -1.13
N ALA A 163 13.05 3.03 -0.94
CA ALA A 163 12.95 3.84 0.27
C ALA A 163 11.76 4.80 0.21
N ARG A 164 10.98 4.83 1.29
CA ARG A 164 9.81 5.69 1.46
C ARG A 164 9.95 6.44 2.78
N THR A 165 10.05 7.76 2.67
CA THR A 165 10.25 8.65 3.82
C THR A 165 9.03 9.55 4.00
N TYR A 166 8.57 9.63 5.23
CA TYR A 166 7.38 10.37 5.61
C TYR A 166 7.74 11.42 6.66
N GLU A 167 7.08 12.55 6.61
CA GLU A 167 7.07 13.56 7.66
C GLU A 167 5.75 13.44 8.45
N ALA A 168 5.83 13.45 9.77
CA ALA A 168 4.67 13.35 10.64
C ALA A 168 4.79 14.27 11.85
N ILE A 169 3.67 14.81 12.31
CA ILE A 169 3.59 15.47 13.63
C ILE A 169 2.86 14.50 14.56
N VAL A 170 3.49 14.18 15.68
CA VAL A 170 2.97 13.26 16.69
C VAL A 170 2.72 13.98 18.01
N CYS A 171 1.80 13.44 18.80
CA CYS A 171 1.49 13.93 20.15
C CYS A 171 2.57 13.49 21.15
N GLY A 172 2.93 14.40 22.07
CA GLY A 172 3.93 14.15 23.09
C GLY A 172 5.36 14.43 22.62
N SER A 173 6.30 14.24 23.54
CA SER A 173 7.73 14.45 23.30
C SER A 173 8.52 13.17 23.51
N PHE A 174 9.40 12.86 22.59
CA PHE A 174 10.37 11.76 22.73
C PHE A 174 11.55 12.19 23.63
N ARG A 175 12.08 11.24 24.39
CA ARG A 175 13.35 11.42 25.09
C ARG A 175 14.53 11.18 24.15
N GLU A 176 14.40 10.18 23.31
CA GLU A 176 15.39 9.78 22.32
C GLU A 176 15.25 10.62 21.03
N ASP A 177 16.33 10.76 20.27
CA ASP A 177 16.32 11.50 18.99
C ASP A 177 15.92 10.61 17.81
N SER A 178 15.97 9.30 17.99
CA SER A 178 15.57 8.33 16.96
C SER A 178 15.23 6.99 17.58
N GLY A 179 14.56 6.12 16.80
CA GLY A 179 14.26 4.76 17.21
C GLY A 179 13.65 3.92 16.10
N THR A 180 13.36 2.67 16.45
CA THR A 180 12.74 1.71 15.55
C THR A 180 11.56 1.04 16.24
N VAL A 181 10.44 0.95 15.53
CA VAL A 181 9.30 0.13 15.94
C VAL A 181 9.27 -1.10 15.02
N ASP A 182 9.68 -2.24 15.58
CA ASP A 182 9.59 -3.56 14.94
C ASP A 182 8.47 -4.33 15.63
N ALA A 183 7.27 -4.24 15.08
CA ALA A 183 6.07 -4.79 15.69
C ALA A 183 5.06 -5.22 14.60
N PRO A 184 4.68 -6.50 14.55
CA PRO A 184 3.83 -7.02 13.49
C PRO A 184 2.41 -6.43 13.55
N ILE A 185 1.85 -6.11 12.38
CA ILE A 185 0.54 -5.48 12.23
C ILE A 185 -0.46 -6.47 11.64
N GLY A 186 -1.62 -6.56 12.29
CA GLY A 186 -2.78 -7.33 11.85
C GLY A 186 -4.08 -6.52 11.97
N ARG A 187 -5.19 -7.13 11.57
CA ARG A 187 -6.52 -6.54 11.76
C ARG A 187 -6.88 -6.49 13.24
N HIS A 188 -7.49 -5.38 13.66
CA HIS A 188 -8.02 -5.26 15.02
C HIS A 188 -9.14 -6.30 15.23
N PRO A 189 -9.17 -7.04 16.34
CA PRO A 189 -10.08 -8.18 16.54
C PRO A 189 -11.56 -7.79 16.57
N SER A 190 -11.91 -6.60 17.05
CA SER A 190 -13.30 -6.13 17.21
C SER A 190 -13.68 -4.95 16.30
N ASP A 191 -12.71 -4.23 15.71
CA ASP A 191 -12.97 -3.08 14.84
C ASP A 191 -12.38 -3.32 13.45
N ARG A 192 -13.24 -3.67 12.49
CA ARG A 192 -12.81 -3.99 11.11
C ARG A 192 -12.17 -2.82 10.36
N LYS A 193 -12.35 -1.58 10.82
CA LYS A 193 -11.77 -0.38 10.22
C LYS A 193 -10.35 -0.11 10.72
N LYS A 194 -9.92 -0.78 11.81
CA LYS A 194 -8.64 -0.59 12.46
C LYS A 194 -7.65 -1.72 12.17
N MET A 195 -6.38 -1.35 12.21
CA MET A 195 -5.26 -2.25 12.35
C MET A 195 -4.71 -2.15 13.78
N CYS A 196 -3.94 -3.11 14.23
CA CYS A 196 -3.26 -3.05 15.53
C CYS A 196 -1.97 -3.87 15.49
N VAL A 197 -1.08 -3.60 16.43
CA VAL A 197 0.04 -4.48 16.71
C VAL A 197 -0.51 -5.76 17.35
N THR A 198 -0.22 -6.90 16.75
CA THR A 198 -0.71 -8.23 17.18
C THR A 198 0.13 -9.34 16.57
N GLN A 199 0.25 -10.48 17.28
CA GLN A 199 0.88 -11.69 16.75
C GLN A 199 -0.10 -12.57 15.94
N ARG A 200 -1.41 -12.31 16.01
CA ARG A 200 -2.42 -13.14 15.34
C ARG A 200 -2.73 -12.61 13.95
N ASN A 201 -2.59 -13.46 12.92
CA ASN A 201 -2.89 -13.10 11.51
C ASN A 201 -2.27 -11.76 11.11
N SER A 202 -1.05 -11.53 11.54
CA SER A 202 -0.27 -10.32 11.33
C SER A 202 0.82 -10.53 10.28
N LYS A 203 1.40 -9.44 9.84
CA LYS A 203 2.57 -9.39 8.96
C LYS A 203 3.64 -8.54 9.64
N GLU A 204 4.90 -8.91 9.46
CA GLU A 204 6.05 -8.10 9.88
C GLU A 204 5.89 -6.65 9.45
N ALA A 205 6.24 -5.74 10.33
CA ALA A 205 6.16 -4.31 10.08
C ALA A 205 7.28 -3.60 10.84
N VAL A 206 8.10 -2.84 10.11
CA VAL A 206 9.24 -2.10 10.66
C VAL A 206 9.19 -0.65 10.21
N THR A 207 9.23 0.27 11.19
CA THR A 207 9.25 1.71 11.00
C THR A 207 10.40 2.32 11.78
N HIS A 208 11.33 2.97 11.09
CA HIS A 208 12.36 3.81 11.73
C HIS A 208 11.85 5.22 11.83
N TRP A 209 12.15 5.90 12.93
CA TRP A 209 11.80 7.30 13.14
C TRP A 209 12.98 8.09 13.67
N GLU A 210 13.04 9.38 13.36
CA GLU A 210 13.97 10.36 13.86
C GLU A 210 13.25 11.67 14.18
N VAL A 211 13.66 12.33 15.22
CA VAL A 211 13.13 13.64 15.62
C VAL A 211 13.71 14.72 14.71
N VAL A 212 12.84 15.48 14.07
CA VAL A 212 13.20 16.67 13.29
C VAL A 212 13.17 17.91 14.17
N ALA A 213 12.10 18.06 14.97
CA ALA A 213 11.94 19.17 15.92
C ALA A 213 11.00 18.80 17.07
N ARG A 214 11.23 19.39 18.24
CA ARG A 214 10.36 19.24 19.43
C ARG A 214 9.63 20.55 19.71
N TYR A 215 8.33 20.42 20.00
CA TYR A 215 7.46 21.52 20.36
C TYR A 215 6.77 21.20 21.69
N ARG A 216 6.12 22.18 22.29
CA ARG A 216 5.38 21.98 23.53
C ARG A 216 4.22 20.99 23.34
N GLY A 217 4.39 19.76 23.81
CA GLY A 217 3.39 18.69 23.71
C GLY A 217 3.33 17.96 22.37
N TYR A 218 4.21 18.28 21.41
CA TYR A 218 4.24 17.65 20.07
C TYR A 218 5.68 17.45 19.58
N THR A 219 5.85 16.54 18.64
CA THR A 219 7.14 16.31 17.99
C THR A 219 6.95 16.15 16.48
N HIS A 220 7.75 16.86 15.70
CA HIS A 220 7.89 16.60 14.27
C HIS A 220 8.91 15.46 14.10
N VAL A 221 8.49 14.38 13.48
CA VAL A 221 9.33 13.19 13.22
C VAL A 221 9.37 12.87 11.74
N ARG A 222 10.50 12.35 11.31
CA ARG A 222 10.68 11.72 10.01
C ARG A 222 10.63 10.21 10.18
N CYS A 223 9.80 9.54 9.39
CA CYS A 223 9.63 8.09 9.44
C CYS A 223 10.11 7.45 8.14
N ARG A 224 10.96 6.43 8.22
CA ARG A 224 11.39 5.61 7.10
C ARG A 224 10.82 4.21 7.24
N LEU A 225 10.19 3.73 6.17
CA LEU A 225 9.56 2.42 6.14
C LEU A 225 10.45 1.37 5.49
N GLU A 226 10.62 0.20 6.14
CA GLU A 226 11.04 -1.02 5.46
C GLU A 226 9.84 -1.71 4.83
N THR A 227 8.80 -1.95 5.58
CA THR A 227 7.54 -2.56 5.14
C THR A 227 6.47 -1.50 4.84
N GLY A 228 5.36 -1.88 4.20
CA GLY A 228 4.25 -0.97 3.87
C GLY A 228 2.89 -1.58 4.22
N ARG A 229 2.60 -1.77 5.52
CA ARG A 229 1.30 -2.29 5.95
C ARG A 229 0.26 -1.17 6.04
N THR A 230 -1.00 -1.54 5.93
CA THR A 230 -2.12 -0.60 6.08
C THR A 230 -2.00 0.14 7.40
N HIS A 231 -2.05 1.48 7.36
CA HIS A 231 -1.94 2.39 8.49
C HIS A 231 -0.64 2.24 9.32
N GLN A 232 0.44 1.70 8.77
CA GLN A 232 1.61 1.26 9.53
C GLN A 232 2.19 2.35 10.45
N ILE A 233 2.55 3.52 9.94
CA ILE A 233 3.12 4.61 10.76
C ILE A 233 2.12 5.02 11.85
N ARG A 234 0.85 5.15 11.51
CA ARG A 234 -0.23 5.53 12.42
C ARG A 234 -0.36 4.55 13.60
N VAL A 235 -0.36 3.25 13.28
CA VAL A 235 -0.43 2.16 14.28
C VAL A 235 0.84 2.12 15.14
N HIS A 236 2.01 2.21 14.52
CA HIS A 236 3.30 2.15 15.22
C HIS A 236 3.50 3.33 16.16
N MET A 237 3.23 4.55 15.68
CA MET A 237 3.34 5.74 16.53
C MET A 237 2.35 5.70 17.71
N ALA A 238 1.10 5.29 17.48
CA ALA A 238 0.13 5.09 18.55
C ALA A 238 0.55 3.98 19.53
N HIS A 239 1.15 2.88 19.03
CA HIS A 239 1.63 1.77 19.85
C HIS A 239 2.71 2.19 20.85
N ILE A 240 3.61 3.09 20.45
CA ILE A 240 4.67 3.63 21.33
C ILE A 240 4.22 4.85 22.14
N GLY A 241 2.91 5.18 22.16
CA GLY A 241 2.34 6.25 22.95
C GLY A 241 2.38 7.64 22.33
N HIS A 242 2.78 7.76 21.07
CA HIS A 242 2.90 9.01 20.32
C HIS A 242 2.00 9.02 19.07
N PRO A 243 0.66 8.98 19.19
CA PRO A 243 -0.23 8.95 18.03
C PRO A 243 -0.02 10.19 17.15
N ILE A 244 -0.28 10.05 15.86
CA ILE A 244 -0.15 11.16 14.91
C ILE A 244 -1.21 12.22 15.23
N LEU A 245 -0.80 13.47 15.22
CA LEU A 245 -1.68 14.63 15.44
C LEU A 245 -2.82 14.62 14.39
N GLY A 246 -4.05 14.81 14.86
CA GLY A 246 -5.26 14.82 14.05
C GLY A 246 -5.78 13.43 13.68
N ASP A 247 -5.08 12.34 14.01
CA ASP A 247 -5.55 10.99 13.75
C ASP A 247 -6.71 10.60 14.68
N THR A 248 -7.94 10.73 14.20
CA THR A 248 -9.15 10.40 14.96
C THR A 248 -9.42 8.91 15.14
N VAL A 249 -8.66 8.05 14.43
CA VAL A 249 -8.77 6.59 14.50
C VAL A 249 -7.86 6.01 15.59
N TYR A 250 -6.61 6.45 15.65
CA TYR A 250 -5.57 5.91 16.56
C TYR A 250 -5.14 6.89 17.64
N GLY A 251 -5.50 8.16 17.53
CA GLY A 251 -5.17 9.24 18.47
C GLY A 251 -6.39 9.84 19.13
N HIS A 252 -6.40 11.15 19.27
CA HIS A 252 -7.47 11.90 19.90
C HIS A 252 -8.70 11.96 18.99
N LYS A 253 -9.89 11.67 19.54
CA LYS A 253 -11.14 11.65 18.77
C LYS A 253 -11.62 13.02 18.29
N LYS A 254 -11.15 14.09 18.91
CA LYS A 254 -11.55 15.46 18.56
C LYS A 254 -10.53 16.08 17.61
N PRO A 255 -10.98 16.91 16.65
CA PRO A 255 -10.09 17.73 15.85
C PRO A 255 -9.13 18.55 16.73
N GLU A 256 -7.88 18.64 16.30
CA GLU A 256 -6.83 19.30 17.05
C GLU A 256 -5.99 20.17 16.12
N LEU A 257 -5.67 21.39 16.54
CA LEU A 257 -4.95 22.40 15.73
C LEU A 257 -5.54 22.67 14.34
N GLY A 258 -6.84 22.38 14.15
CA GLY A 258 -7.53 22.52 12.87
C GLY A 258 -7.41 21.30 11.95
N LEU A 259 -6.92 20.16 12.49
CA LEU A 259 -6.86 18.89 11.77
C LEU A 259 -7.96 17.93 12.23
N ASP A 260 -8.60 17.27 11.28
CA ASP A 260 -9.62 16.23 11.46
C ASP A 260 -9.12 14.84 11.05
N SER A 261 -7.90 14.75 10.53
CA SER A 261 -7.23 13.55 10.08
C SER A 261 -5.72 13.70 10.20
N GLN A 262 -5.00 12.58 10.12
CA GLN A 262 -3.57 12.49 10.43
C GLN A 262 -2.70 13.54 9.71
N CYS A 263 -1.81 14.19 10.47
CA CYS A 263 -0.74 15.04 9.95
C CYS A 263 0.43 14.17 9.49
N LEU A 264 0.29 13.59 8.30
CA LEU A 264 1.23 12.63 7.72
C LEU A 264 1.40 12.89 6.22
N HIS A 265 2.66 12.96 5.77
CA HIS A 265 3.02 13.28 4.39
C HIS A 265 4.15 12.38 3.89
N ALA A 266 3.97 11.71 2.75
CA ALA A 266 4.99 10.94 2.06
C ALA A 266 5.93 11.91 1.31
N GLY A 267 6.96 12.41 2.01
CA GLY A 267 7.79 13.54 1.54
C GLY A 267 8.92 13.14 0.59
N ALA A 268 9.39 11.88 0.64
CA ALA A 268 10.45 11.43 -0.26
C ALA A 268 10.25 9.97 -0.67
N LEU A 269 10.59 9.70 -1.95
CA LEU A 269 10.58 8.39 -2.55
C LEU A 269 11.89 8.17 -3.30
N CYS A 270 12.58 7.05 -3.03
CA CYS A 270 13.79 6.68 -3.72
C CYS A 270 13.69 5.24 -4.22
N PHE A 271 13.97 5.01 -5.50
CA PHE A 271 13.96 3.69 -6.13
C PHE A 271 15.01 3.60 -7.24
N ARG A 272 15.32 2.39 -7.68
CA ARG A 272 16.12 2.16 -8.88
C ARG A 272 15.18 2.13 -10.09
N HIS A 273 15.53 2.88 -11.13
CA HIS A 273 14.77 2.91 -12.37
C HIS A 273 14.68 1.50 -12.99
N PRO A 274 13.49 1.05 -13.42
CA PRO A 274 13.30 -0.33 -13.89
C PRO A 274 14.20 -0.72 -15.06
N ARG A 275 14.53 0.19 -15.97
CA ARG A 275 15.23 -0.12 -17.21
C ARG A 275 16.76 -0.07 -17.09
N ASP A 276 17.28 0.91 -16.40
CA ASP A 276 18.72 1.23 -16.36
C ASP A 276 19.32 1.21 -14.95
N GLU A 277 18.53 0.87 -13.94
CA GLU A 277 18.89 0.77 -12.52
C GLU A 277 19.48 2.06 -11.90
N ARG A 278 19.43 3.19 -12.61
CA ARG A 278 19.86 4.47 -12.04
C ARG A 278 19.01 4.82 -10.81
N PRO A 279 19.60 5.45 -9.79
CA PRO A 279 18.81 5.92 -8.65
C PRO A 279 17.90 7.08 -9.08
N VAL A 280 16.63 6.97 -8.76
CA VAL A 280 15.63 8.03 -8.91
C VAL A 280 15.22 8.50 -7.52
N MET A 281 15.40 9.78 -7.23
CA MET A 281 15.02 10.41 -5.97
C MET A 281 14.03 11.51 -6.24
N VAL A 282 12.84 11.41 -5.66
CA VAL A 282 11.75 12.38 -5.82
C VAL A 282 11.38 12.92 -4.45
N PHE A 283 11.18 14.24 -4.37
CA PHE A 283 10.80 14.93 -3.15
C PHE A 283 9.53 15.73 -3.38
N ALA A 284 8.63 15.72 -2.40
CA ALA A 284 7.47 16.58 -2.34
C ALA A 284 7.60 17.57 -1.18
N PRO A 285 7.37 18.88 -1.40
CA PRO A 285 7.38 19.85 -0.33
C PRO A 285 6.24 19.56 0.66
N LEU A 286 6.44 19.95 1.93
CA LEU A 286 5.37 19.87 2.93
C LEU A 286 4.14 20.65 2.46
N PRO A 287 2.95 20.03 2.46
CA PRO A 287 1.72 20.69 2.00
C PRO A 287 1.30 21.81 2.97
N GLU A 288 0.44 22.69 2.51
CA GLU A 288 0.00 23.88 3.25
C GLU A 288 -0.54 23.53 4.65
N TYR A 289 -1.40 22.51 4.75
CA TYR A 289 -1.97 22.11 6.04
C TYR A 289 -0.89 21.72 7.06
N PHE A 290 0.19 21.05 6.59
CA PHE A 290 1.30 20.63 7.44
C PHE A 290 2.12 21.84 7.90
N ARG A 291 2.46 22.75 6.99
CA ARG A 291 3.18 24.01 7.30
C ARG A 291 2.40 24.87 8.26
N THR A 292 1.09 25.03 8.04
CA THR A 292 0.21 25.78 8.96
C THR A 292 0.22 25.20 10.39
N VAL A 293 0.29 23.88 10.51
CA VAL A 293 0.41 23.25 11.84
C VAL A 293 1.77 23.54 12.46
N LEU A 294 2.88 23.45 11.71
CA LEU A 294 4.21 23.78 12.22
C LEU A 294 4.27 25.24 12.72
N GLU A 295 3.73 26.20 11.95
CA GLU A 295 3.67 27.59 12.36
C GLU A 295 2.86 27.81 13.67
N LYS A 296 1.76 27.06 13.85
CA LYS A 296 1.00 27.11 15.11
C LYS A 296 1.81 26.57 16.27
N LEU A 297 2.54 25.45 16.05
CA LEU A 297 3.38 24.83 17.08
C LEU A 297 4.55 25.74 17.49
N GLU A 298 5.19 26.42 16.53
CA GLU A 298 6.23 27.40 16.79
C GLU A 298 5.75 28.57 17.68
N ARG A 299 4.49 29.03 17.46
CA ARG A 299 3.88 30.11 18.29
C ARG A 299 3.47 29.65 19.68
N MET A 300 3.35 28.35 19.92
CA MET A 300 2.98 27.79 21.23
C MET A 300 4.19 27.63 22.17
N GLY A 301 5.40 27.83 21.66
CA GLY A 301 6.66 27.82 22.41
C GLY A 301 7.29 26.45 22.48
#